data_0122149adff053a65f5c3735794e5101
#
_entry.id   0122149adff053a65f5c3735794e5101
#
_cell.length_a   1.000
_cell.length_b   1.000
_cell.length_c   1.000
_cell.angle_alpha   90.00
_cell.angle_beta   90.00
_cell.angle_gamma   90.00
#
_symmetry.space_group_name_H-M   'P 1'
#
loop_
_entity.id
_entity.type
_entity.pdbx_description
1 polymer ?
#
loop_
_entity_poly.entity_id
_entity_poly.type
_entity_poly.pdbx_seq_one_letter_code
_entity_poly.pdbx_strand_id
1 'polypeptide(L)'
;MEDFARANVGNGKTSEDQIWAILHAENINRGGEWIETRLLSSGQRTNPWFQECGPRITQPNEIISFDTDLVGSYGICVDISRSWWIGDQKPPPDMIYAMQHSHEHIMTNIEMLKPGVMIPELTANSHRLDDKFQTQKYGCLMHGVGLCDEWPLVAYPDQAVPGAFDYPLEAGMVLCVEAAVGEVGGSFTIKLEDQVLITEDGYENLTKYPFDAALMGM
;
A
#
# COMPACT_ATOMS: atom_id res chain seq x y z
N MET A 1 -0.86 -12.18 -9.86
CA MET A 1 -0.89 -12.59 -8.45
C MET A 1 -2.32 -12.77 -7.96
N GLU A 2 -3.17 -11.76 -8.02
CA GLU A 2 -4.58 -11.84 -7.59
C GLU A 2 -5.36 -12.96 -8.26
N ASP A 3 -5.34 -13.06 -9.59
CA ASP A 3 -6.04 -14.12 -10.32
C ASP A 3 -5.63 -15.53 -9.86
N PHE A 4 -4.34 -15.70 -9.57
CA PHE A 4 -3.85 -16.98 -9.05
C PHE A 4 -4.40 -17.24 -7.63
N ALA A 5 -4.40 -16.23 -6.76
CA ALA A 5 -4.96 -16.34 -5.42
C ALA A 5 -6.45 -16.71 -5.48
N ARG A 6 -7.25 -15.99 -6.30
CA ARG A 6 -8.68 -16.23 -6.47
C ARG A 6 -9.00 -17.61 -7.04
N ALA A 7 -8.22 -18.07 -8.02
CA ALA A 7 -8.41 -19.38 -8.63
C ALA A 7 -8.03 -20.57 -7.73
N ASN A 8 -7.23 -20.33 -6.70
CA ASN A 8 -6.63 -21.41 -5.90
C ASN A 8 -6.98 -21.35 -4.40
N VAL A 9 -7.66 -20.31 -3.95
CA VAL A 9 -8.11 -20.22 -2.56
C VAL A 9 -9.04 -21.40 -2.21
N GLY A 10 -8.89 -21.94 -1.01
CA GLY A 10 -9.71 -23.06 -0.54
C GLY A 10 -9.33 -24.44 -1.10
N ASN A 11 -8.30 -24.53 -1.95
CA ASN A 11 -7.79 -25.83 -2.41
C ASN A 11 -6.99 -26.58 -1.34
N GLY A 12 -6.75 -25.97 -0.17
CA GLY A 12 -6.00 -26.53 0.97
C GLY A 12 -4.49 -26.65 0.74
N LYS A 13 -3.94 -26.04 -0.30
CA LYS A 13 -2.54 -26.19 -0.71
C LYS A 13 -1.82 -24.89 -1.03
N THR A 14 -2.54 -23.85 -1.43
CA THR A 14 -1.91 -22.59 -1.87
C THR A 14 -1.48 -21.77 -0.68
N SER A 15 -0.18 -21.60 -0.53
CA SER A 15 0.43 -20.79 0.51
C SER A 15 0.63 -19.32 0.07
N GLU A 16 0.87 -18.45 1.06
CA GLU A 16 1.29 -17.06 0.81
C GLU A 16 2.55 -17.02 -0.06
N ASP A 17 3.55 -17.87 0.22
CA ASP A 17 4.77 -17.97 -0.60
C ASP A 17 4.48 -18.26 -2.07
N GLN A 18 3.53 -19.14 -2.37
CA GLN A 18 3.17 -19.49 -3.74
C GLN A 18 2.46 -18.34 -4.46
N ILE A 19 1.67 -17.54 -3.75
CA ILE A 19 1.03 -16.35 -4.32
C ILE A 19 2.11 -15.29 -4.61
N TRP A 20 3.00 -15.05 -3.66
CA TRP A 20 4.08 -14.08 -3.81
C TRP A 20 5.06 -14.43 -4.93
N ALA A 21 5.36 -15.72 -5.12
CA ALA A 21 6.25 -16.19 -6.17
C ALA A 21 5.80 -15.80 -7.59
N ILE A 22 4.49 -15.58 -7.80
CA ILE A 22 3.96 -15.09 -9.08
C ILE A 22 4.47 -13.69 -9.40
N LEU A 23 4.54 -12.79 -8.38
CA LEU A 23 5.05 -11.44 -8.58
C LEU A 23 6.52 -11.46 -8.97
N HIS A 24 7.34 -12.26 -8.29
CA HIS A 24 8.75 -12.45 -8.64
C HIS A 24 8.94 -12.95 -10.07
N ALA A 25 8.19 -13.98 -10.46
CA ALA A 25 8.25 -14.54 -11.81
C ALA A 25 7.87 -13.49 -12.86
N GLU A 26 6.80 -12.74 -12.63
CA GLU A 26 6.35 -11.69 -13.56
C GLU A 26 7.33 -10.52 -13.63
N ASN A 27 7.95 -10.11 -12.52
CA ASN A 27 8.97 -9.07 -12.52
C ASN A 27 10.16 -9.49 -13.40
N ILE A 28 10.70 -10.67 -13.19
CA ILE A 28 11.83 -11.21 -13.98
C ILE A 28 11.44 -11.39 -15.46
N ASN A 29 10.26 -11.92 -15.74
CA ASN A 29 9.76 -12.10 -17.12
C ASN A 29 9.66 -10.79 -17.91
N ARG A 30 9.45 -9.67 -17.21
CA ARG A 30 9.35 -8.32 -17.79
C ARG A 30 10.66 -7.55 -17.80
N GLY A 31 11.76 -8.17 -17.39
CA GLY A 31 13.09 -7.56 -17.33
C GLY A 31 13.37 -6.78 -16.06
N GLY A 32 12.56 -6.96 -15.03
CA GLY A 32 12.87 -6.47 -13.69
C GLY A 32 13.99 -7.25 -13.02
N GLU A 33 14.51 -6.73 -11.92
CA GLU A 33 15.70 -7.26 -11.29
C GLU A 33 15.37 -8.11 -10.05
N TRP A 34 14.76 -7.55 -9.03
CA TRP A 34 14.40 -8.25 -7.79
C TRP A 34 13.28 -7.52 -7.03
N ILE A 35 12.92 -8.00 -5.86
CA ILE A 35 11.94 -7.40 -4.96
C ILE A 35 12.57 -7.33 -3.57
N GLU A 36 12.54 -6.17 -2.93
CA GLU A 36 13.29 -5.89 -1.71
C GLU A 36 12.74 -6.67 -0.51
N THR A 37 11.44 -6.87 -0.47
CA THR A 37 10.73 -7.56 0.59
C THR A 37 9.91 -8.73 0.06
N ARG A 38 9.15 -9.37 0.93
CA ARG A 38 8.13 -10.36 0.58
C ARG A 38 6.83 -10.06 1.32
N LEU A 39 6.47 -8.76 1.36
CA LEU A 39 5.33 -8.26 2.12
C LEU A 39 4.00 -8.72 1.50
N LEU A 40 3.58 -9.91 1.85
CA LEU A 40 2.26 -10.46 1.62
C LEU A 40 1.84 -11.30 2.82
N SER A 41 0.67 -11.03 3.34
CA SER A 41 0.07 -11.81 4.41
C SER A 41 -1.42 -12.00 4.21
N SER A 42 -2.00 -12.99 4.87
CA SER A 42 -3.40 -13.37 4.74
C SER A 42 -4.11 -13.55 6.07
N GLY A 43 -5.41 -13.25 6.10
CA GLY A 43 -6.24 -13.37 7.29
C GLY A 43 -5.70 -12.55 8.46
N GLN A 44 -5.64 -13.13 9.65
CA GLN A 44 -5.16 -12.45 10.85
C GLN A 44 -3.69 -12.03 10.80
N ARG A 45 -2.88 -12.62 9.90
CA ARG A 45 -1.48 -12.21 9.75
C ARG A 45 -1.31 -10.85 9.09
N THR A 46 -2.35 -10.28 8.52
CA THR A 46 -2.32 -8.88 8.04
C THR A 46 -2.25 -7.86 9.18
N ASN A 47 -2.50 -8.27 10.42
CA ASN A 47 -2.46 -7.39 11.60
C ASN A 47 -1.49 -7.95 12.69
N PRO A 48 -0.50 -7.18 13.14
CA PRO A 48 -0.08 -5.89 12.57
C PRO A 48 0.52 -6.04 11.17
N TRP A 49 0.49 -4.97 10.38
CA TRP A 49 1.15 -4.93 9.08
C TRP A 49 2.67 -5.21 9.19
N PHE A 50 3.36 -5.45 8.09
CA PHE A 50 4.77 -5.86 7.97
C PHE A 50 5.05 -7.36 8.19
N GLN A 51 4.08 -8.22 7.90
CA GLN A 51 4.32 -9.67 7.90
C GLN A 51 4.70 -10.13 6.49
N GLU A 52 5.90 -10.65 6.33
CA GLU A 52 6.31 -11.30 5.09
C GLU A 52 5.53 -12.59 4.84
N CYS A 53 5.44 -12.98 3.56
CA CYS A 53 4.80 -14.24 3.18
C CYS A 53 5.51 -15.46 3.82
N GLY A 54 4.74 -16.52 3.96
CA GLY A 54 5.20 -17.75 4.59
C GLY A 54 4.42 -18.96 4.10
N PRO A 55 4.64 -20.12 4.73
CA PRO A 55 3.99 -21.39 4.36
C PRO A 55 2.51 -21.47 4.76
N ARG A 56 1.91 -20.41 5.33
CA ARG A 56 0.51 -20.39 5.69
C ARG A 56 -0.36 -20.66 4.46
N ILE A 57 -1.26 -21.61 4.55
CA ILE A 57 -2.24 -21.90 3.51
C ILE A 57 -3.38 -20.90 3.61
N THR A 58 -3.62 -20.18 2.52
CA THR A 58 -4.70 -19.19 2.41
C THR A 58 -6.07 -19.85 2.49
N GLN A 59 -7.02 -19.16 3.13
CA GLN A 59 -8.36 -19.68 3.36
C GLN A 59 -9.40 -18.88 2.56
N PRO A 60 -10.54 -19.46 2.18
CA PRO A 60 -11.64 -18.70 1.60
C PRO A 60 -12.24 -17.74 2.66
N ASN A 61 -12.77 -16.62 2.19
CA ASN A 61 -13.39 -15.58 3.00
C ASN A 61 -12.40 -14.95 4.01
N GLU A 62 -11.23 -14.60 3.51
CA GLU A 62 -10.24 -13.82 4.25
C GLU A 62 -9.63 -12.73 3.38
N ILE A 63 -9.01 -11.77 4.02
CA ILE A 63 -8.24 -10.72 3.38
C ILE A 63 -6.84 -11.24 3.02
N ILE A 64 -6.30 -10.76 1.90
CA ILE A 64 -4.88 -10.80 1.56
C ILE A 64 -4.43 -9.37 1.33
N SER A 65 -3.39 -8.94 2.02
CA SER A 65 -2.75 -7.63 1.82
C SER A 65 -1.32 -7.84 1.37
N PHE A 66 -0.85 -6.97 0.46
CA PHE A 66 0.52 -7.02 -0.05
C PHE A 66 1.08 -5.61 -0.30
N ASP A 67 2.39 -5.56 -0.36
CA ASP A 67 3.21 -4.41 -0.69
C ASP A 67 4.34 -4.83 -1.62
N THR A 68 4.73 -4.02 -2.60
CA THR A 68 5.57 -4.57 -3.67
C THR A 68 7.04 -4.31 -3.51
N ASP A 69 7.51 -3.17 -3.04
CA ASP A 69 8.94 -2.80 -2.93
C ASP A 69 9.77 -3.36 -4.10
N LEU A 70 9.30 -3.15 -5.33
CA LEU A 70 9.76 -3.86 -6.50
C LEU A 70 10.86 -3.09 -7.23
N VAL A 71 11.99 -3.73 -7.49
CA VAL A 71 13.04 -3.18 -8.34
C VAL A 71 12.83 -3.68 -9.78
N GLY A 72 12.35 -2.77 -10.60
CA GLY A 72 12.07 -3.03 -12.02
C GLY A 72 13.30 -2.96 -12.89
N SER A 73 13.09 -2.82 -14.20
CA SER A 73 14.19 -2.71 -15.18
C SER A 73 15.04 -1.47 -14.90
N TYR A 74 16.35 -1.61 -15.03
CA TYR A 74 17.35 -0.56 -14.80
C TYR A 74 17.47 -0.08 -13.36
N GLY A 75 17.05 -0.88 -12.39
CA GLY A 75 17.12 -0.52 -10.97
C GLY A 75 16.12 0.55 -10.55
N ILE A 76 15.03 0.76 -11.31
CA ILE A 76 13.99 1.72 -10.96
C ILE A 76 12.99 1.04 -10.02
N CYS A 77 12.86 1.59 -8.81
CA CYS A 77 11.91 1.12 -7.82
C CYS A 77 10.47 1.49 -8.21
N VAL A 78 9.56 0.58 -7.93
CA VAL A 78 8.11 0.73 -8.14
C VAL A 78 7.40 0.16 -6.94
N ASP A 79 6.51 0.95 -6.36
CA ASP A 79 5.79 0.52 -5.18
C ASP A 79 4.28 0.74 -5.28
N ILE A 80 3.53 -0.29 -4.92
CA ILE A 80 2.08 -0.26 -4.78
C ILE A 80 1.62 -1.28 -3.74
N SER A 81 0.62 -0.94 -2.97
CA SER A 81 -0.04 -1.88 -2.07
C SER A 81 -1.53 -2.02 -2.36
N ARG A 82 -2.03 -3.22 -2.19
CA ARG A 82 -3.47 -3.52 -2.23
C ARG A 82 -3.86 -4.55 -1.18
N SER A 83 -5.13 -4.49 -0.83
CA SER A 83 -5.79 -5.53 -0.05
C SER A 83 -6.92 -6.12 -0.88
N TRP A 84 -7.06 -7.44 -0.86
CA TRP A 84 -8.10 -8.20 -1.57
C TRP A 84 -8.93 -9.02 -0.62
N TRP A 85 -10.23 -9.10 -0.88
CA TRP A 85 -11.10 -10.11 -0.27
C TRP A 85 -11.17 -11.34 -1.15
N ILE A 86 -10.80 -12.48 -0.63
CA ILE A 86 -10.76 -13.74 -1.40
C ILE A 86 -11.86 -14.67 -0.89
N GLY A 87 -12.99 -14.71 -1.57
CA GLY A 87 -14.12 -15.58 -1.24
C GLY A 87 -15.46 -15.07 -1.73
N ASP A 88 -16.51 -15.88 -1.49
CA ASP A 88 -17.88 -15.62 -1.97
C ASP A 88 -18.76 -14.92 -0.93
N GLN A 89 -18.35 -14.89 0.33
CA GLN A 89 -19.08 -14.18 1.38
C GLN A 89 -18.73 -12.71 1.35
N LYS A 90 -19.65 -11.87 1.85
CA LYS A 90 -19.36 -10.45 2.04
C LYS A 90 -18.26 -10.25 3.08
N PRO A 91 -17.33 -9.30 2.85
CA PRO A 91 -16.41 -8.87 3.90
C PRO A 91 -17.17 -8.35 5.14
N PRO A 92 -16.60 -8.46 6.33
CA PRO A 92 -17.16 -7.85 7.54
C PRO A 92 -17.34 -6.33 7.39
N PRO A 93 -18.39 -5.74 7.97
CA PRO A 93 -18.65 -4.29 7.83
C PRO A 93 -17.53 -3.38 8.34
N ASP A 94 -16.80 -3.78 9.37
CA ASP A 94 -15.65 -3.07 9.92
C ASP A 94 -14.46 -3.09 8.94
N MET A 95 -14.29 -4.18 8.19
CA MET A 95 -13.27 -4.28 7.15
C MET A 95 -13.61 -3.39 5.94
N ILE A 96 -14.89 -3.36 5.52
CA ILE A 96 -15.38 -2.43 4.49
C ILE A 96 -15.14 -0.98 4.93
N TYR A 97 -15.49 -0.65 6.16
CA TYR A 97 -15.26 0.68 6.71
C TYR A 97 -13.76 1.06 6.68
N ALA A 98 -12.88 0.15 7.14
CA ALA A 98 -11.45 0.38 7.15
C ALA A 98 -10.89 0.57 5.72
N MET A 99 -11.39 -0.19 4.74
CA MET A 99 -11.02 -0.06 3.34
C MET A 99 -11.43 1.31 2.77
N GLN A 100 -12.67 1.73 3.00
CA GLN A 100 -13.18 3.03 2.54
C GLN A 100 -12.41 4.18 3.20
N HIS A 101 -12.11 4.06 4.50
CA HIS A 101 -11.34 5.06 5.24
C HIS A 101 -9.87 5.12 4.79
N SER A 102 -9.25 3.97 4.49
CA SER A 102 -7.90 3.92 3.91
C SER A 102 -7.87 4.56 2.52
N HIS A 103 -8.86 4.26 1.68
CA HIS A 103 -9.01 4.86 0.35
C HIS A 103 -9.20 6.39 0.44
N GLU A 104 -10.09 6.87 1.31
CA GLU A 104 -10.27 8.30 1.56
C GLU A 104 -8.97 8.97 2.00
N HIS A 105 -8.21 8.30 2.89
CA HIS A 105 -6.93 8.81 3.37
C HIS A 105 -5.93 9.04 2.23
N ILE A 106 -5.67 8.02 1.41
CA ILE A 106 -4.70 8.15 0.32
C ILE A 106 -5.19 9.13 -0.75
N MET A 107 -6.48 9.10 -1.13
CA MET A 107 -7.01 9.99 -2.16
C MET A 107 -6.99 11.45 -1.75
N THR A 108 -7.37 11.76 -0.49
CA THR A 108 -7.30 13.12 0.04
C THR A 108 -5.85 13.64 0.07
N ASN A 109 -4.90 12.77 0.43
CA ASN A 109 -3.49 13.14 0.45
C ASN A 109 -2.92 13.32 -0.97
N ILE A 110 -3.34 12.52 -1.94
CA ILE A 110 -2.97 12.67 -3.36
C ILE A 110 -3.45 14.02 -3.93
N GLU A 111 -4.65 14.47 -3.57
CA GLU A 111 -5.21 15.74 -4.06
C GLU A 111 -4.39 16.97 -3.66
N MET A 112 -3.53 16.88 -2.64
CA MET A 112 -2.64 17.96 -2.23
C MET A 112 -1.38 18.09 -3.12
N LEU A 113 -1.07 17.07 -3.94
CA LEU A 113 0.20 16.95 -4.66
C LEU A 113 0.23 17.89 -5.87
N LYS A 114 1.17 18.81 -5.88
CA LYS A 114 1.49 19.69 -7.03
C LYS A 114 2.85 20.35 -6.83
N PRO A 115 3.47 20.87 -7.89
CA PRO A 115 4.74 21.60 -7.77
C PRO A 115 4.63 22.77 -6.80
N GLY A 116 5.67 23.00 -6.02
CA GLY A 116 5.78 24.13 -5.08
C GLY A 116 5.16 23.90 -3.71
N VAL A 117 4.40 22.82 -3.49
CA VAL A 117 3.92 22.48 -2.15
C VAL A 117 5.11 21.99 -1.31
N MET A 118 5.28 22.56 -0.13
CA MET A 118 6.33 22.16 0.80
C MET A 118 6.01 20.82 1.47
N ILE A 119 6.99 19.95 1.64
CA ILE A 119 6.80 18.68 2.36
C ILE A 119 6.20 18.88 3.77
N PRO A 120 6.63 19.87 4.58
CA PRO A 120 5.97 20.15 5.85
C PRO A 120 4.49 20.58 5.73
N GLU A 121 4.07 21.17 4.61
CA GLU A 121 2.65 21.50 4.37
C GLU A 121 1.83 20.23 4.12
N LEU A 122 2.38 19.23 3.40
CA LEU A 122 1.73 17.93 3.23
C LEU A 122 1.51 17.26 4.59
N THR A 123 2.55 17.23 5.42
CA THR A 123 2.45 16.73 6.80
C THR A 123 1.35 17.44 7.59
N ALA A 124 1.35 18.78 7.60
CA ALA A 124 0.44 19.57 8.42
C ALA A 124 -1.03 19.48 8.00
N ASN A 125 -1.29 19.28 6.70
CA ASN A 125 -2.64 19.25 6.12
C ASN A 125 -3.13 17.85 5.76
N SER A 126 -2.37 16.79 6.10
CA SER A 126 -2.73 15.42 5.78
C SER A 126 -4.06 14.99 6.39
N HIS A 127 -4.77 14.12 5.68
CA HIS A 127 -5.98 13.51 6.19
C HIS A 127 -5.67 12.74 7.49
N ARG A 128 -6.47 12.97 8.52
CA ARG A 128 -6.30 12.33 9.81
C ARG A 128 -7.07 11.02 9.87
N LEU A 129 -6.39 9.93 10.15
CA LEU A 129 -7.04 8.66 10.43
C LEU A 129 -7.84 8.72 11.74
N ASP A 130 -8.90 7.92 11.85
CA ASP A 130 -9.67 7.75 13.09
C ASP A 130 -8.77 7.36 14.26
N ASP A 131 -9.15 7.75 15.47
CA ASP A 131 -8.39 7.50 16.69
C ASP A 131 -8.04 6.03 16.91
N LYS A 132 -8.95 5.13 16.56
CA LYS A 132 -8.77 3.68 16.69
C LYS A 132 -7.67 3.12 15.79
N PHE A 133 -7.29 3.82 14.71
CA PHE A 133 -6.26 3.41 13.78
C PHE A 133 -4.89 4.08 14.01
N GLN A 134 -4.84 5.13 14.85
CA GLN A 134 -3.63 5.92 15.05
C GLN A 134 -2.42 5.13 15.56
N THR A 135 -2.64 4.11 16.37
CA THR A 135 -1.56 3.34 17.01
C THR A 135 -0.84 2.41 16.04
N GLN A 136 -1.54 1.93 15.01
CA GLN A 136 -0.99 1.01 14.00
C GLN A 136 -0.98 1.60 12.59
N LYS A 137 -1.08 2.94 12.47
CA LYS A 137 -0.90 3.60 11.18
C LYS A 137 0.48 3.31 10.62
N TYR A 138 0.62 3.44 9.31
CA TYR A 138 1.91 3.23 8.64
C TYR A 138 3.00 4.16 9.17
N GLY A 139 4.26 3.89 8.81
CA GLY A 139 5.41 4.67 9.26
C GLY A 139 5.49 6.08 8.68
N CYS A 140 4.83 6.32 7.56
CA CYS A 140 4.76 7.62 6.89
C CYS A 140 3.44 7.82 6.16
N LEU A 141 3.22 9.04 5.66
CA LEU A 141 2.09 9.38 4.78
C LEU A 141 2.42 9.10 3.32
N MET A 142 3.66 9.37 2.94
CA MET A 142 4.18 9.26 1.58
C MET A 142 5.69 9.12 1.65
N HIS A 143 6.26 8.52 0.61
CA HIS A 143 7.71 8.51 0.40
C HIS A 143 8.05 8.66 -1.09
N GLY A 144 9.27 9.04 -1.38
CA GLY A 144 9.77 9.10 -2.75
C GLY A 144 10.10 7.71 -3.28
N VAL A 145 9.94 7.50 -4.58
CA VAL A 145 10.24 6.25 -5.27
C VAL A 145 10.87 6.52 -6.63
N GLY A 146 11.80 5.68 -7.04
CA GLY A 146 12.48 5.82 -8.33
C GLY A 146 13.86 5.17 -8.33
N LEU A 147 14.95 5.97 -8.24
CA LEU A 147 16.32 5.44 -8.12
C LEU A 147 16.65 4.91 -6.71
N CYS A 148 15.83 5.23 -5.75
CA CYS A 148 15.79 4.60 -4.43
C CYS A 148 14.34 4.53 -3.99
N ASP A 149 14.06 3.72 -3.00
CA ASP A 149 12.78 3.67 -2.31
C ASP A 149 12.86 4.41 -0.97
N GLU A 150 11.71 4.77 -0.40
CA GLU A 150 11.53 5.36 0.93
C GLU A 150 12.13 6.78 1.11
N TRP A 151 12.48 7.49 0.03
CA TRP A 151 13.12 8.79 0.16
C TRP A 151 12.70 9.80 -0.93
N PRO A 152 12.27 11.04 -0.57
CA PRO A 152 12.09 11.61 0.77
C PRO A 152 10.93 11.01 1.53
N LEU A 153 10.85 11.25 2.84
CA LEU A 153 9.77 10.80 3.71
C LEU A 153 8.85 11.96 4.08
N VAL A 154 7.54 11.79 3.87
CA VAL A 154 6.50 12.70 4.36
C VAL A 154 5.87 12.07 5.60
N ALA A 155 6.29 12.56 6.78
CA ALA A 155 5.87 11.99 8.06
C ALA A 155 4.45 12.41 8.47
N TYR A 156 3.82 11.63 9.32
CA TYR A 156 2.63 12.06 10.06
C TYR A 156 2.95 13.24 10.99
N PRO A 157 1.98 14.12 11.31
CA PRO A 157 2.22 15.31 12.16
C PRO A 157 2.87 15.00 13.51
N ASP A 158 2.51 13.88 14.13
CA ASP A 158 3.03 13.42 15.43
C ASP A 158 4.42 12.76 15.36
N GLN A 159 4.92 12.51 14.15
CA GLN A 159 6.22 11.88 13.88
C GLN A 159 7.19 12.83 13.15
N ALA A 160 6.72 14.01 12.76
CA ALA A 160 7.49 14.96 11.98
C ALA A 160 8.70 15.50 12.77
N VAL A 161 9.87 15.49 12.13
CA VAL A 161 11.10 16.06 12.67
C VAL A 161 11.28 17.45 12.08
N PRO A 162 11.31 18.52 12.89
CA PRO A 162 11.49 19.89 12.40
C PRO A 162 12.77 20.05 11.57
N GLY A 163 12.61 20.62 10.37
CA GLY A 163 13.71 20.84 9.42
C GLY A 163 14.10 19.63 8.58
N ALA A 164 13.49 18.46 8.79
CA ALA A 164 13.66 17.33 7.89
C ALA A 164 12.84 17.57 6.62
N PHE A 165 13.46 17.35 5.46
CA PHE A 165 12.80 17.48 4.14
C PHE A 165 12.10 18.85 3.93
N ASP A 166 12.71 19.93 4.39
CA ASP A 166 12.16 21.30 4.28
C ASP A 166 12.42 21.89 2.88
N TYR A 167 11.76 21.31 1.87
CA TYR A 167 11.83 21.75 0.48
C TYR A 167 10.52 21.45 -0.26
N PRO A 168 10.25 22.16 -1.38
CA PRO A 168 9.04 21.98 -2.17
C PRO A 168 9.09 20.71 -3.02
N LEU A 169 7.91 20.20 -3.39
CA LEU A 169 7.77 19.26 -4.49
C LEU A 169 8.14 19.94 -5.82
N GLU A 170 8.80 19.21 -6.71
CA GLU A 170 9.15 19.64 -8.05
C GLU A 170 8.54 18.71 -9.09
N ALA A 171 8.23 19.25 -10.28
CA ALA A 171 7.78 18.42 -11.40
C ALA A 171 8.83 17.37 -11.76
N GLY A 172 8.38 16.15 -12.02
CA GLY A 172 9.23 14.99 -12.24
C GLY A 172 9.50 14.13 -10.99
N MET A 173 9.19 14.61 -9.79
CA MET A 173 9.22 13.76 -8.59
C MET A 173 8.11 12.72 -8.65
N VAL A 174 8.40 11.51 -8.13
CA VAL A 174 7.42 10.44 -7.96
C VAL A 174 7.33 10.10 -6.48
N LEU A 175 6.11 10.03 -5.99
CA LEU A 175 5.81 9.71 -4.58
C LEU A 175 4.84 8.53 -4.52
N CYS A 176 5.06 7.64 -3.58
CA CYS A 176 4.07 6.68 -3.10
C CYS A 176 3.25 7.32 -1.99
N VAL A 177 1.93 7.21 -2.08
CA VAL A 177 0.98 7.72 -1.09
C VAL A 177 0.24 6.55 -0.49
N GLU A 178 0.35 6.37 0.82
CA GLU A 178 0.03 5.08 1.42
C GLU A 178 -0.68 5.17 2.77
N ALA A 179 -1.29 4.05 3.16
CA ALA A 179 -1.94 3.89 4.45
C ALA A 179 -1.95 2.43 4.89
N ALA A 180 -1.75 2.20 6.19
CA ALA A 180 -2.13 0.97 6.87
C ALA A 180 -3.23 1.28 7.88
N VAL A 181 -4.38 0.62 7.74
CA VAL A 181 -5.57 0.86 8.56
C VAL A 181 -6.02 -0.43 9.23
N GLY A 182 -5.75 -0.52 10.52
CA GLY A 182 -6.11 -1.65 11.38
C GLY A 182 -6.10 -1.25 12.85
N GLU A 183 -6.84 -1.97 13.68
CA GLU A 183 -6.90 -1.74 15.13
C GLU A 183 -5.89 -2.62 15.87
N VAL A 184 -5.35 -2.14 16.97
CA VAL A 184 -4.47 -2.93 17.85
C VAL A 184 -5.20 -4.20 18.31
N GLY A 185 -4.63 -5.36 18.02
CA GLY A 185 -5.24 -6.65 18.34
C GLY A 185 -6.44 -7.00 17.47
N GLY A 186 -6.70 -6.24 16.42
CA GLY A 186 -7.72 -6.55 15.41
C GLY A 186 -7.39 -7.78 14.58
N SER A 187 -8.34 -8.19 13.75
CA SER A 187 -8.21 -9.40 12.93
C SER A 187 -7.68 -9.14 11.52
N PHE A 188 -7.46 -7.88 11.16
CA PHE A 188 -6.97 -7.48 9.82
C PHE A 188 -6.31 -6.10 9.84
N THR A 189 -5.51 -5.83 8.82
CA THR A 189 -5.07 -4.49 8.41
C THR A 189 -5.27 -4.34 6.91
N ILE A 190 -5.90 -3.25 6.50
CA ILE A 190 -5.95 -2.80 5.11
C ILE A 190 -4.65 -2.06 4.81
N LYS A 191 -3.95 -2.45 3.76
CA LYS A 191 -2.78 -1.72 3.23
C LYS A 191 -3.10 -1.27 1.81
N LEU A 192 -3.02 0.03 1.58
CA LEU A 192 -3.21 0.65 0.26
C LEU A 192 -2.08 1.61 -0.04
N GLU A 193 -1.71 1.70 -1.32
CA GLU A 193 -0.68 2.60 -1.80
C GLU A 193 -0.83 2.85 -3.28
N ASP A 194 -0.64 4.09 -3.69
CA ASP A 194 -0.60 4.52 -5.09
C ASP A 194 0.66 5.32 -5.37
N GLN A 195 1.30 5.04 -6.50
CA GLN A 195 2.47 5.76 -7.00
C GLN A 195 2.03 6.92 -7.89
N VAL A 196 2.49 8.13 -7.58
CA VAL A 196 2.00 9.39 -8.17
C VAL A 196 3.16 10.23 -8.70
N LEU A 197 3.08 10.63 -9.96
CA LEU A 197 4.01 11.58 -10.59
C LEU A 197 3.56 13.03 -10.37
N ILE A 198 4.46 13.89 -9.93
CA ILE A 198 4.24 15.34 -9.90
C ILE A 198 4.46 15.89 -11.31
N THR A 199 3.41 16.46 -11.90
CA THR A 199 3.45 17.09 -13.24
C THR A 199 3.77 18.58 -13.14
N GLU A 200 3.85 19.28 -14.27
CA GLU A 200 4.11 20.74 -14.31
C GLU A 200 3.01 21.58 -13.62
N ASP A 201 1.79 21.06 -13.56
CA ASP A 201 0.61 21.79 -13.07
C ASP A 201 -0.24 21.03 -12.04
N GLY A 202 0.19 19.84 -11.62
CA GLY A 202 -0.55 19.02 -10.67
C GLY A 202 0.10 17.66 -10.44
N TYR A 203 -0.67 16.60 -10.65
CA TYR A 203 -0.19 15.22 -10.50
C TYR A 203 -0.82 14.27 -11.51
N GLU A 204 -0.17 13.13 -11.73
CA GLU A 204 -0.72 11.98 -12.43
C GLU A 204 -0.59 10.73 -11.54
N ASN A 205 -1.70 10.07 -11.23
CA ASN A 205 -1.66 8.76 -10.57
C ASN A 205 -1.21 7.70 -11.58
N LEU A 206 -0.02 7.13 -11.37
CA LEU A 206 0.58 6.10 -12.22
C LEU A 206 0.00 4.72 -11.96
N THR A 207 -0.50 4.47 -10.75
CA THR A 207 -1.10 3.20 -10.36
C THR A 207 -2.46 3.04 -11.00
N LYS A 208 -2.60 2.10 -11.93
CA LYS A 208 -3.85 1.80 -12.64
C LYS A 208 -4.54 0.54 -12.10
N TYR A 209 -3.91 -0.14 -11.16
CA TYR A 209 -4.47 -1.35 -10.58
C TYR A 209 -5.65 -1.02 -9.65
N PRO A 210 -6.82 -1.64 -9.83
CA PRO A 210 -8.04 -1.24 -9.12
C PRO A 210 -8.00 -1.60 -7.62
N PHE A 211 -8.85 -0.90 -6.86
CA PHE A 211 -9.19 -1.30 -5.50
C PHE A 211 -10.20 -2.45 -5.53
N ASP A 212 -10.15 -3.33 -4.53
CA ASP A 212 -11.06 -4.47 -4.43
C ASP A 212 -12.52 -4.04 -4.23
N ALA A 213 -13.39 -4.42 -5.16
CA ALA A 213 -14.79 -3.99 -5.15
C ALA A 213 -15.57 -4.50 -3.93
N ALA A 214 -15.30 -5.73 -3.47
CA ALA A 214 -15.98 -6.29 -2.31
C ALA A 214 -15.57 -5.57 -1.02
N LEU A 215 -14.28 -5.26 -0.84
CA LEU A 215 -13.80 -4.45 0.28
C LEU A 215 -14.29 -3.01 0.22
N MET A 216 -14.50 -2.45 -0.97
CA MET A 216 -15.14 -1.13 -1.13
C MET A 216 -16.65 -1.14 -0.86
N GLY A 217 -17.25 -2.32 -0.68
CA GLY A 217 -18.68 -2.47 -0.40
C GLY A 217 -19.58 -2.40 -1.64
N MET A 218 -19.01 -2.64 -2.82
CA MET A 218 -19.70 -2.60 -4.12
C MET A 218 -20.18 -3.99 -4.58
#